data_269d7f3d92573785652472d24152cc76
#
_entry.id   269d7f3d92573785652472d24152cc76
#
_cell.length_a   1.000
_cell.length_b   1.000
_cell.length_c   1.000
_cell.angle_alpha   90.00
_cell.angle_beta   90.00
_cell.angle_gamma   90.00
#
_symmetry.space_group_name_H-M   'P 1'
#
loop_
_entity.id
_entity.type
_entity.pdbx_description
1 polymer ?
#
loop_
_entity_poly.entity_id
_entity_poly.type
_entity_poly.pdbx_seq_one_letter_code
_entity_poly.pdbx_strand_id
1 'polypeptide(L)'
;MKKLFTLMLLLMAAVVLNAQEPIVGKYKKALVIGAHPDDPESMCGGTMLKLKEQGCEVVCVYFTSGEGGIPGKTPQEAAAIRRQEALNACEVMGVRCVFMTQTDGDSQINKERYKEMKDLIDKEKPDMVITHWPIDAHRDHRVCSVLVYDAWRLSKHSFDLYYGEVMTGMQTQMFTPTVYVNIDSTVELKRKAYLCHESQGTAANIEKWHEVIGRMRGHEFHCTHAEAFVKHVWKSSDMLDR
;
A
#
# COMPACT_ATOMS: atom_id res chain seq x y z
N MET A 1 -15.33 -36.47 31.99
CA MET A 1 -14.05 -35.77 31.81
C MET A 1 -13.56 -35.76 30.33
N LYS A 2 -13.45 -36.92 29.64
CA LYS A 2 -12.97 -36.95 28.23
C LYS A 2 -13.82 -36.12 27.26
N LYS A 3 -15.16 -36.14 27.36
CA LYS A 3 -16.07 -35.34 26.48
C LYS A 3 -15.95 -33.84 26.71
N LEU A 4 -15.69 -33.41 27.95
CA LEU A 4 -15.51 -31.98 28.26
C LEU A 4 -14.17 -31.44 27.72
N PHE A 5 -13.13 -32.29 27.75
CA PHE A 5 -11.81 -31.95 27.21
C PHE A 5 -11.82 -31.84 25.68
N THR A 6 -12.57 -32.73 24.99
CA THR A 6 -12.74 -32.68 23.52
C THR A 6 -13.53 -31.46 23.10
N LEU A 7 -14.56 -31.06 23.87
CA LEU A 7 -15.35 -29.86 23.59
C LEU A 7 -14.52 -28.59 23.80
N MET A 8 -13.66 -28.56 24.81
CA MET A 8 -12.75 -27.44 25.09
C MET A 8 -11.64 -27.30 24.03
N LEU A 9 -11.12 -28.42 23.51
CA LEU A 9 -10.18 -28.43 22.38
C LEU A 9 -10.85 -27.97 21.07
N LEU A 10 -12.10 -28.33 20.81
CA LEU A 10 -12.87 -27.85 19.67
C LEU A 10 -13.22 -26.35 19.76
N LEU A 11 -13.52 -25.86 20.97
CA LEU A 11 -13.72 -24.43 21.22
C LEU A 11 -12.40 -23.62 21.09
N MET A 12 -11.28 -24.17 21.56
CA MET A 12 -9.96 -23.55 21.35
C MET A 12 -9.56 -23.54 19.87
N ALA A 13 -9.83 -24.60 19.10
CA ALA A 13 -9.62 -24.64 17.67
C ALA A 13 -10.51 -23.63 16.91
N ALA A 14 -11.73 -23.38 17.40
CA ALA A 14 -12.63 -22.38 16.82
C ALA A 14 -12.21 -20.92 17.15
N VAL A 15 -11.50 -20.69 18.25
CA VAL A 15 -11.00 -19.35 18.64
C VAL A 15 -9.71 -19.00 17.89
N VAL A 16 -8.97 -19.96 17.35
CA VAL A 16 -7.75 -19.73 16.55
C VAL A 16 -8.08 -19.52 15.07
N LEU A 17 -9.31 -19.79 14.64
CA LEU A 17 -9.82 -19.52 13.29
C LEU A 17 -10.54 -18.15 13.18
N ASN A 18 -10.03 -17.11 13.83
CA ASN A 18 -10.15 -15.77 13.27
C ASN A 18 -9.17 -15.69 12.09
N ALA A 19 -9.44 -16.47 11.05
CA ALA A 19 -8.83 -16.29 9.76
C ALA A 19 -9.15 -14.84 9.36
N GLN A 20 -8.14 -13.97 9.39
CA GLN A 20 -8.24 -12.65 8.78
C GLN A 20 -8.85 -12.87 7.40
N GLU A 21 -9.99 -12.23 7.12
CA GLU A 21 -10.57 -12.32 5.79
C GLU A 21 -9.47 -11.98 4.78
N PRO A 22 -9.21 -12.84 3.80
CA PRO A 22 -8.14 -12.58 2.86
C PRO A 22 -8.45 -11.26 2.16
N ILE A 23 -7.48 -10.35 2.10
CA ILE A 23 -7.55 -9.12 1.27
C ILE A 23 -7.95 -9.49 -0.16
N VAL A 24 -7.58 -10.67 -0.58
CA VAL A 24 -7.60 -11.19 -1.95
C VAL A 24 -8.91 -11.92 -2.22
N GLY A 25 -9.62 -11.57 -3.31
CA GLY A 25 -10.91 -12.20 -3.72
C GLY A 25 -12.15 -11.40 -3.39
N LYS A 26 -12.03 -10.34 -2.62
CA LYS A 26 -13.16 -9.54 -2.13
C LYS A 26 -13.44 -8.29 -2.99
N TYR A 27 -12.42 -7.73 -3.62
CA TYR A 27 -12.47 -6.41 -4.26
C TYR A 27 -12.53 -6.51 -5.78
N LYS A 28 -13.35 -5.64 -6.39
CA LYS A 28 -13.44 -5.49 -7.86
C LYS A 28 -12.51 -4.40 -8.37
N LYS A 29 -12.26 -3.37 -7.54
CA LYS A 29 -11.39 -2.26 -7.88
C LYS A 29 -10.59 -1.78 -6.68
N ALA A 30 -9.28 -1.74 -6.83
CA ALA A 30 -8.34 -1.26 -5.82
C ALA A 30 -7.52 -0.08 -6.34
N LEU A 31 -7.36 0.96 -5.51
CA LEU A 31 -6.39 2.02 -5.73
C LEU A 31 -5.22 1.85 -4.77
N VAL A 32 -4.02 1.96 -5.29
CA VAL A 32 -2.80 2.05 -4.49
C VAL A 32 -2.22 3.44 -4.69
N ILE A 33 -2.23 4.25 -3.65
CA ILE A 33 -1.85 5.66 -3.69
C ILE A 33 -0.56 5.86 -2.90
N GLY A 34 0.57 5.97 -3.62
CA GLY A 34 1.88 6.30 -3.07
C GLY A 34 2.26 7.75 -3.33
N ALA A 35 3.16 8.29 -2.54
CA ALA A 35 3.61 9.67 -2.67
C ALA A 35 4.47 9.88 -3.91
N HIS A 36 5.41 8.97 -4.16
CA HIS A 36 6.38 9.08 -5.24
C HIS A 36 6.34 7.88 -6.19
N PRO A 37 6.83 8.03 -7.43
CA PRO A 37 7.15 6.89 -8.29
C PRO A 37 8.17 5.98 -7.59
N ASP A 38 7.78 4.76 -7.28
CA ASP A 38 8.43 3.65 -6.53
C ASP A 38 7.70 3.23 -5.24
N ASP A 39 7.01 4.12 -4.55
CA ASP A 39 6.33 3.82 -3.29
C ASP A 39 5.25 2.71 -3.43
N PRO A 40 4.34 2.75 -4.42
CA PRO A 40 3.34 1.70 -4.57
C PRO A 40 3.95 0.32 -4.78
N GLU A 41 4.98 0.23 -5.61
CA GLU A 41 5.69 -1.02 -5.89
C GLU A 41 6.42 -1.54 -4.65
N SER A 42 7.07 -0.63 -3.93
CA SER A 42 7.75 -0.91 -2.67
C SER A 42 6.77 -1.43 -1.63
N MET A 43 5.71 -0.66 -1.37
CA MET A 43 4.73 -0.91 -0.31
C MET A 43 3.90 -2.17 -0.55
N CYS A 44 3.40 -2.38 -1.76
CA CYS A 44 2.44 -3.47 -2.01
C CYS A 44 2.42 -4.02 -3.44
N GLY A 45 3.56 -4.02 -4.15
CA GLY A 45 3.64 -4.53 -5.51
C GLY A 45 3.18 -5.99 -5.64
N GLY A 46 3.51 -6.84 -4.68
CA GLY A 46 3.07 -8.24 -4.64
C GLY A 46 1.58 -8.38 -4.41
N THR A 47 1.00 -7.57 -3.53
CA THR A 47 -0.45 -7.51 -3.27
C THR A 47 -1.21 -6.99 -4.49
N MET A 48 -0.71 -5.95 -5.18
CA MET A 48 -1.30 -5.47 -6.44
C MET A 48 -1.42 -6.59 -7.48
N LEU A 49 -0.36 -7.37 -7.64
CA LEU A 49 -0.34 -8.50 -8.56
C LEU A 49 -1.35 -9.59 -8.17
N LYS A 50 -1.44 -9.92 -6.88
CA LYS A 50 -2.42 -10.88 -6.39
C LYS A 50 -3.87 -10.43 -6.57
N LEU A 51 -4.15 -9.17 -6.32
CA LEU A 51 -5.48 -8.58 -6.57
C LEU A 51 -5.84 -8.70 -8.06
N LYS A 52 -4.89 -8.37 -8.93
CA LYS A 52 -5.07 -8.50 -10.39
C LYS A 52 -5.30 -9.94 -10.84
N GLU A 53 -4.52 -10.91 -10.34
CA GLU A 53 -4.69 -12.34 -10.63
C GLU A 53 -6.12 -12.83 -10.31
N GLN A 54 -6.81 -12.16 -9.40
CA GLN A 54 -8.18 -12.47 -9.00
C GLN A 54 -9.25 -11.63 -9.71
N GLY A 55 -8.85 -10.91 -10.75
CA GLY A 55 -9.77 -10.12 -11.56
C GLY A 55 -10.10 -8.74 -11.00
N CYS A 56 -9.40 -8.29 -9.96
CA CYS A 56 -9.52 -6.91 -9.48
C CYS A 56 -8.87 -5.94 -10.47
N GLU A 57 -9.56 -4.85 -10.81
CA GLU A 57 -8.96 -3.72 -11.51
C GLU A 57 -8.05 -2.98 -10.53
N VAL A 58 -6.75 -2.97 -10.78
CA VAL A 58 -5.78 -2.26 -9.93
C VAL A 58 -5.31 -0.98 -10.60
N VAL A 59 -5.38 0.13 -9.86
CA VAL A 59 -4.91 1.44 -10.27
C VAL A 59 -3.78 1.87 -9.36
N CYS A 60 -2.59 2.03 -9.93
CA CYS A 60 -1.44 2.60 -9.26
C CYS A 60 -1.48 4.12 -9.42
N VAL A 61 -1.48 4.84 -8.31
CA VAL A 61 -1.59 6.30 -8.26
C VAL A 61 -0.34 6.88 -7.61
N TYR A 62 0.32 7.77 -8.32
CA TYR A 62 1.46 8.53 -7.82
C TYR A 62 1.02 9.96 -7.49
N PHE A 63 1.16 10.33 -6.24
CA PHE A 63 0.70 11.60 -5.70
C PHE A 63 1.51 12.79 -6.21
N THR A 64 2.82 12.60 -6.42
CA THR A 64 3.75 13.52 -7.08
C THR A 64 4.34 12.86 -8.34
N SER A 65 5.14 13.59 -9.09
CA SER A 65 5.94 13.04 -10.19
C SER A 65 7.39 12.74 -9.79
N GLY A 66 7.74 12.88 -8.51
CA GLY A 66 9.09 12.66 -8.01
C GLY A 66 10.13 13.66 -8.54
N GLU A 67 9.71 14.88 -8.83
CA GLU A 67 10.51 15.91 -9.48
C GLU A 67 11.70 16.42 -8.64
N GLY A 68 11.70 16.18 -7.35
CA GLY A 68 12.82 16.47 -6.44
C GLY A 68 13.83 15.31 -6.28
N GLY A 69 13.52 14.12 -6.81
CA GLY A 69 14.20 12.88 -6.46
C GLY A 69 15.47 12.55 -7.25
N ILE A 70 15.95 13.38 -8.19
CA ILE A 70 17.16 13.08 -8.96
C ILE A 70 18.17 14.24 -8.82
N PRO A 71 19.25 14.04 -8.04
CA PRO A 71 20.29 15.07 -7.87
C PRO A 71 20.88 15.54 -9.20
N GLY A 72 21.04 16.85 -9.37
CA GLY A 72 21.63 17.45 -10.56
C GLY A 72 20.73 17.56 -11.78
N LYS A 73 19.48 17.13 -11.70
CA LYS A 73 18.46 17.34 -12.71
C LYS A 73 17.55 18.52 -12.35
N THR A 74 17.02 19.18 -13.37
CA THR A 74 15.91 20.12 -13.17
C THR A 74 14.66 19.35 -12.75
N PRO A 75 13.69 19.99 -12.05
CA PRO A 75 12.43 19.33 -11.68
C PRO A 75 11.69 18.73 -12.88
N GLN A 76 11.70 19.39 -14.02
CA GLN A 76 11.05 18.92 -15.25
C GLN A 76 11.72 17.68 -15.82
N GLU A 77 13.07 17.65 -15.84
CA GLU A 77 13.83 16.47 -16.29
C GLU A 77 13.61 15.28 -15.34
N ALA A 78 13.70 15.51 -14.02
CA ALA A 78 13.48 14.48 -13.01
C ALA A 78 12.05 13.90 -13.11
N ALA A 79 11.03 14.76 -13.20
CA ALA A 79 9.66 14.34 -13.39
C ALA A 79 9.46 13.49 -14.67
N ALA A 80 10.07 13.90 -15.79
CA ALA A 80 9.95 13.15 -17.05
C ALA A 80 10.56 11.75 -16.93
N ILE A 81 11.73 11.61 -16.31
CA ILE A 81 12.40 10.33 -16.07
C ILE A 81 11.56 9.47 -15.14
N ARG A 82 11.21 9.96 -13.95
CA ARG A 82 10.49 9.17 -12.93
C ARG A 82 9.07 8.78 -13.37
N ARG A 83 8.40 9.62 -14.16
CA ARG A 83 7.11 9.25 -14.75
C ARG A 83 7.25 8.11 -15.76
N GLN A 84 8.31 8.10 -16.58
CA GLN A 84 8.55 7.00 -17.51
C GLN A 84 8.88 5.69 -16.76
N GLU A 85 9.68 5.76 -15.71
CA GLU A 85 10.00 4.61 -14.85
C GLU A 85 8.71 4.03 -14.22
N ALA A 86 7.83 4.88 -13.72
CA ALA A 86 6.54 4.48 -13.17
C ALA A 86 5.61 3.83 -14.22
N LEU A 87 5.58 4.36 -15.43
CA LEU A 87 4.84 3.75 -16.55
C LEU A 87 5.39 2.37 -16.88
N ASN A 88 6.71 2.20 -16.92
CA ASN A 88 7.36 0.92 -17.16
C ASN A 88 7.03 -0.08 -16.04
N ALA A 89 7.07 0.34 -14.78
CA ALA A 89 6.71 -0.49 -13.64
C ALA A 89 5.24 -0.94 -13.69
N CYS A 90 4.32 -0.02 -13.99
CA CYS A 90 2.91 -0.34 -14.18
C CYS A 90 2.67 -1.29 -15.36
N GLU A 91 3.42 -1.14 -16.47
CA GLU A 91 3.37 -2.07 -17.61
C GLU A 91 3.82 -3.48 -17.21
N VAL A 92 4.94 -3.60 -16.49
CA VAL A 92 5.43 -4.89 -15.95
C VAL A 92 4.37 -5.58 -15.11
N MET A 93 3.68 -4.84 -14.24
CA MET A 93 2.60 -5.38 -13.40
C MET A 93 1.27 -5.54 -14.16
N GLY A 94 1.12 -4.88 -15.31
CA GLY A 94 -0.13 -4.82 -16.07
C GLY A 94 -1.24 -4.12 -15.31
N VAL A 95 -0.94 -3.06 -14.60
CA VAL A 95 -1.86 -2.20 -13.85
C VAL A 95 -1.98 -0.82 -14.50
N ARG A 96 -3.06 -0.10 -14.21
CA ARG A 96 -3.26 1.25 -14.74
C ARG A 96 -2.50 2.28 -13.90
N CYS A 97 -1.82 3.21 -14.58
CA CYS A 97 -1.05 4.28 -13.97
C CYS A 97 -1.83 5.61 -13.97
N VAL A 98 -1.79 6.33 -12.86
CA VAL A 98 -2.38 7.68 -12.70
C VAL A 98 -1.40 8.55 -11.93
N PHE A 99 -1.22 9.80 -12.38
CA PHE A 99 -0.46 10.82 -11.66
C PHE A 99 -1.38 11.92 -11.17
N MET A 100 -1.20 12.34 -9.92
CA MET A 100 -1.81 13.53 -9.35
C MET A 100 -0.91 14.75 -9.55
N THR A 101 -1.21 15.88 -8.93
CA THR A 101 -0.58 17.17 -9.23
C THR A 101 0.16 17.79 -8.04
N GLN A 102 0.45 17.02 -7.01
CA GLN A 102 1.27 17.48 -5.89
C GLN A 102 2.75 17.60 -6.28
N THR A 103 3.46 18.47 -5.60
CA THR A 103 4.89 18.71 -5.83
C THR A 103 5.72 17.90 -4.84
N ASP A 104 6.68 17.14 -5.35
CA ASP A 104 7.61 16.37 -4.54
C ASP A 104 8.44 17.29 -3.63
N GLY A 105 8.48 16.94 -2.35
CA GLY A 105 9.14 17.73 -1.33
C GLY A 105 8.36 18.98 -0.89
N ASP A 106 7.24 19.33 -1.52
CA ASP A 106 6.38 20.46 -1.17
C ASP A 106 4.87 20.14 -1.24
N SER A 107 4.52 18.91 -0.90
CA SER A 107 3.12 18.47 -0.82
C SER A 107 2.36 19.26 0.23
N GLN A 108 1.13 19.63 -0.10
CA GLN A 108 0.29 20.53 0.70
C GLN A 108 -1.04 19.90 1.08
N ILE A 109 -1.55 20.33 2.23
CA ILE A 109 -2.91 20.05 2.70
C ILE A 109 -3.68 21.37 2.66
N ASN A 110 -4.60 21.48 1.70
CA ASN A 110 -5.46 22.65 1.54
C ASN A 110 -6.77 22.25 0.83
N LYS A 111 -7.70 23.19 0.68
CA LYS A 111 -9.02 22.94 0.09
C LYS A 111 -8.95 22.36 -1.33
N GLU A 112 -8.02 22.81 -2.12
CA GLU A 112 -7.82 22.33 -3.49
C GLU A 112 -7.36 20.87 -3.50
N ARG A 113 -6.41 20.53 -2.64
CA ARG A 113 -5.85 19.18 -2.53
C ARG A 113 -6.83 18.17 -1.93
N TYR A 114 -7.66 18.58 -0.98
CA TYR A 114 -8.79 17.77 -0.54
C TYR A 114 -9.76 17.47 -1.67
N LYS A 115 -10.05 18.49 -2.48
CA LYS A 115 -10.95 18.31 -3.64
C LYS A 115 -10.33 17.37 -4.68
N GLU A 116 -9.07 17.55 -5.03
CA GLU A 116 -8.36 16.71 -6.00
C GLU A 116 -8.40 15.23 -5.61
N MET A 117 -8.06 14.92 -4.35
CA MET A 117 -8.11 13.55 -3.85
C MET A 117 -9.55 13.00 -3.85
N LYS A 118 -10.51 13.80 -3.43
CA LYS A 118 -11.91 13.39 -3.45
C LYS A 118 -12.44 13.15 -4.86
N ASP A 119 -12.08 14.01 -5.82
CA ASP A 119 -12.47 13.86 -7.23
C ASP A 119 -11.87 12.56 -7.82
N LEU A 120 -10.64 12.20 -7.46
CA LEU A 120 -10.04 10.92 -7.84
C LEU A 120 -10.88 9.75 -7.31
N ILE A 121 -11.20 9.75 -6.03
CA ILE A 121 -12.01 8.69 -5.40
C ILE A 121 -13.40 8.59 -6.04
N ASP A 122 -14.06 9.72 -6.30
CA ASP A 122 -15.39 9.76 -6.92
C ASP A 122 -15.38 9.28 -8.37
N LYS A 123 -14.33 9.56 -9.10
CA LYS A 123 -14.13 9.09 -10.47
C LYS A 123 -13.87 7.59 -10.51
N GLU A 124 -12.97 7.12 -9.66
CA GLU A 124 -12.53 5.74 -9.68
C GLU A 124 -13.48 4.79 -8.97
N LYS A 125 -14.19 5.23 -7.94
CA LYS A 125 -15.14 4.45 -7.13
C LYS A 125 -14.54 3.11 -6.66
N PRO A 126 -13.42 3.14 -5.93
CA PRO A 126 -12.76 1.93 -5.48
C PRO A 126 -13.57 1.20 -4.40
N ASP A 127 -13.38 -0.12 -4.31
CA ASP A 127 -13.82 -0.92 -3.16
C ASP A 127 -12.75 -0.95 -2.07
N MET A 128 -11.49 -0.68 -2.45
CA MET A 128 -10.32 -0.72 -1.58
C MET A 128 -9.33 0.37 -1.94
N VAL A 129 -8.72 0.98 -0.94
CA VAL A 129 -7.57 1.88 -1.11
C VAL A 129 -6.44 1.46 -0.17
N ILE A 130 -5.22 1.38 -0.70
CA ILE A 130 -3.99 1.24 0.08
C ILE A 130 -3.21 2.55 -0.05
N THR A 131 -2.68 3.06 1.06
CA THR A 131 -1.84 4.25 1.09
C THR A 131 -0.80 4.16 2.20
N HIS A 132 0.03 5.19 2.36
CA HIS A 132 1.07 5.25 3.38
C HIS A 132 0.52 5.21 4.81
N TRP A 133 1.31 4.59 5.70
CA TRP A 133 1.11 4.72 7.14
C TRP A 133 1.30 6.18 7.60
N PRO A 134 0.42 6.70 8.49
CA PRO A 134 0.45 8.14 8.85
C PRO A 134 1.68 8.59 9.64
N ILE A 135 2.43 7.65 10.24
CA ILE A 135 3.65 7.96 11.00
C ILE A 135 4.85 7.54 10.17
N ASP A 136 5.39 8.49 9.42
CA ASP A 136 6.48 8.29 8.48
C ASP A 136 7.46 9.47 8.57
N ALA A 137 8.76 9.23 8.32
CA ALA A 137 9.78 10.28 8.31
C ALA A 137 9.58 11.21 7.11
N HIS A 138 9.10 10.67 5.95
CA HIS A 138 8.88 11.48 4.76
C HIS A 138 7.56 12.26 4.87
N ARG A 139 7.67 13.61 4.75
CA ARG A 139 6.48 14.44 4.92
C ARG A 139 5.41 14.20 3.86
N ASP A 140 5.79 13.94 2.60
CA ASP A 140 4.84 13.71 1.51
C ASP A 140 4.04 12.43 1.72
N HIS A 141 4.64 11.39 2.33
CA HIS A 141 3.92 10.17 2.75
C HIS A 141 2.82 10.51 3.76
N ARG A 142 3.13 11.36 4.75
CA ARG A 142 2.14 11.78 5.75
C ARG A 142 1.04 12.63 5.13
N VAL A 143 1.38 13.56 4.23
CA VAL A 143 0.39 14.41 3.52
C VAL A 143 -0.52 13.53 2.65
N CYS A 144 0.05 12.61 1.88
CA CYS A 144 -0.70 11.64 1.08
C CYS A 144 -1.69 10.85 1.95
N SER A 145 -1.21 10.29 3.06
CA SER A 145 -2.02 9.54 4.02
C SER A 145 -3.19 10.34 4.56
N VAL A 146 -2.97 11.60 4.96
CA VAL A 146 -4.01 12.50 5.50
C VAL A 146 -5.08 12.78 4.45
N LEU A 147 -4.69 13.11 3.22
CA LEU A 147 -5.65 13.43 2.17
C LEU A 147 -6.49 12.21 1.76
N VAL A 148 -5.90 11.03 1.72
CA VAL A 148 -6.63 9.77 1.47
C VAL A 148 -7.59 9.47 2.61
N TYR A 149 -7.18 9.63 3.86
CA TYR A 149 -8.04 9.44 5.02
C TYR A 149 -9.26 10.39 4.99
N ASP A 150 -9.04 11.67 4.69
CA ASP A 150 -10.14 12.61 4.63
C ASP A 150 -11.08 12.36 3.44
N ALA A 151 -10.54 11.94 2.28
CA ALA A 151 -11.35 11.49 1.15
C ALA A 151 -12.21 10.26 1.52
N TRP A 152 -11.67 9.30 2.28
CA TRP A 152 -12.41 8.16 2.80
C TRP A 152 -13.57 8.61 3.72
N ARG A 153 -13.32 9.55 4.62
CA ARG A 153 -14.37 10.12 5.47
C ARG A 153 -15.48 10.83 4.67
N LEU A 154 -15.08 11.68 3.71
CA LEU A 154 -15.99 12.40 2.83
C LEU A 154 -16.78 11.47 1.91
N SER A 155 -16.26 10.30 1.59
CA SER A 155 -16.92 9.24 0.82
C SER A 155 -17.83 8.35 1.68
N LYS A 156 -18.11 8.72 2.93
CA LYS A 156 -18.95 7.98 3.88
C LYS A 156 -18.48 6.54 4.09
N HIS A 157 -17.15 6.35 4.09
CA HIS A 157 -16.50 5.04 4.30
C HIS A 157 -16.88 3.99 3.23
N SER A 158 -17.04 4.41 1.97
CA SER A 158 -17.53 3.57 0.88
C SER A 158 -16.55 2.51 0.38
N PHE A 159 -15.30 2.53 0.87
CA PHE A 159 -14.26 1.57 0.54
C PHE A 159 -13.48 1.15 1.79
N ASP A 160 -12.87 -0.02 1.76
CA ASP A 160 -11.93 -0.44 2.80
C ASP A 160 -10.61 0.33 2.64
N LEU A 161 -10.11 0.92 3.73
CA LEU A 161 -8.85 1.67 3.75
C LEU A 161 -7.77 0.85 4.46
N TYR A 162 -6.61 0.74 3.80
CA TYR A 162 -5.43 0.07 4.33
C TYR A 162 -4.22 1.01 4.30
N TYR A 163 -3.38 0.88 5.30
CA TYR A 163 -2.10 1.55 5.38
C TYR A 163 -0.97 0.53 5.22
N GLY A 164 -0.04 0.80 4.33
CA GLY A 164 1.16 0.00 4.11
C GLY A 164 2.42 0.72 4.58
N GLU A 165 3.52 -0.02 4.60
CA GLU A 165 4.83 0.45 5.01
C GLU A 165 5.78 0.61 3.84
N VAL A 166 6.63 1.64 3.90
CA VAL A 166 7.76 1.83 3.00
C VAL A 166 9.03 1.94 3.83
N MET A 167 9.99 1.05 3.61
CA MET A 167 11.29 1.04 4.31
C MET A 167 11.16 1.20 5.83
N THR A 168 10.40 0.31 6.46
CA THR A 168 10.20 0.27 7.92
C THR A 168 11.52 0.33 8.69
N GLY A 169 11.54 1.17 9.73
CA GLY A 169 12.72 1.46 10.53
C GLY A 169 13.58 2.62 9.99
N MET A 170 13.50 2.92 8.69
CA MET A 170 14.08 4.13 8.11
C MET A 170 13.05 5.23 7.90
N GLN A 171 11.98 4.93 7.21
CA GLN A 171 10.92 5.87 6.87
C GLN A 171 9.67 5.61 7.70
N THR A 172 8.98 4.49 7.47
CA THR A 172 7.80 4.13 8.23
C THR A 172 8.15 3.77 9.68
N GLN A 173 7.49 4.41 10.63
CA GLN A 173 7.79 4.30 12.05
C GLN A 173 6.57 3.77 12.83
N MET A 174 6.83 3.04 13.92
CA MET A 174 5.78 2.50 14.82
C MET A 174 4.70 1.69 14.09
N PHE A 175 5.06 1.03 13.00
CA PHE A 175 4.13 0.24 12.20
C PHE A 175 3.91 -1.13 12.83
N THR A 176 2.69 -1.39 13.24
CA THR A 176 2.27 -2.69 13.79
C THR A 176 1.18 -3.25 12.90
N PRO A 177 1.52 -4.14 11.96
CA PRO A 177 0.57 -4.65 10.99
C PRO A 177 -0.50 -5.55 11.65
N THR A 178 -1.68 -5.52 11.07
CA THR A 178 -2.82 -6.36 11.48
C THR A 178 -3.30 -7.29 10.37
N VAL A 179 -2.79 -7.11 9.16
CA VAL A 179 -3.15 -7.88 7.97
C VAL A 179 -1.89 -8.20 7.19
N TYR A 180 -1.80 -9.44 6.71
CA TYR A 180 -0.67 -9.92 5.91
C TYR A 180 -1.15 -10.53 4.61
N VAL A 181 -0.33 -10.40 3.57
CA VAL A 181 -0.55 -11.02 2.26
C VAL A 181 0.69 -11.82 1.89
N ASN A 182 0.56 -13.14 1.76
CA ASN A 182 1.61 -13.98 1.21
C ASN A 182 1.84 -13.61 -0.28
N ILE A 183 3.05 -13.20 -0.60
CA ILE A 183 3.44 -12.78 -1.96
C ILE A 183 4.47 -13.71 -2.61
N ASP A 184 4.67 -14.93 -2.11
CA ASP A 184 5.66 -15.87 -2.64
C ASP A 184 5.54 -16.08 -4.15
N SER A 185 4.31 -16.14 -4.67
CA SER A 185 4.06 -16.31 -6.10
C SER A 185 4.28 -15.05 -6.95
N THR A 186 4.33 -13.87 -6.34
CA THR A 186 4.39 -12.58 -7.04
C THR A 186 5.64 -11.76 -6.74
N VAL A 187 6.47 -12.20 -5.80
CA VAL A 187 7.65 -11.45 -5.35
C VAL A 187 8.63 -11.14 -6.49
N GLU A 188 8.85 -12.08 -7.41
CA GLU A 188 9.78 -11.87 -8.52
C GLU A 188 9.27 -10.82 -9.52
N LEU A 189 7.96 -10.78 -9.75
CA LEU A 189 7.38 -9.77 -10.64
C LEU A 189 7.31 -8.40 -9.95
N LYS A 190 7.02 -8.34 -8.64
CA LYS A 190 7.20 -7.14 -7.81
C LYS A 190 8.61 -6.60 -7.93
N ARG A 191 9.61 -7.46 -7.80
CA ARG A 191 11.04 -7.12 -7.91
C ARG A 191 11.36 -6.47 -9.26
N LYS A 192 10.88 -7.07 -10.36
CA LYS A 192 11.04 -6.51 -11.71
C LYS A 192 10.39 -5.14 -11.86
N ALA A 193 9.20 -4.95 -11.33
CA ALA A 193 8.50 -3.67 -11.37
C ALA A 193 9.26 -2.60 -10.58
N TYR A 194 9.69 -2.91 -9.34
CA TYR A 194 10.47 -1.98 -8.52
C TYR A 194 11.80 -1.59 -9.18
N LEU A 195 12.48 -2.51 -9.85
CA LEU A 195 13.73 -2.24 -10.57
C LEU A 195 13.58 -1.30 -11.77
N CYS A 196 12.36 -1.06 -12.26
CA CYS A 196 12.13 -0.05 -13.29
C CYS A 196 12.44 1.39 -12.84
N HIS A 197 12.49 1.63 -11.52
CA HIS A 197 12.83 2.95 -10.94
C HIS A 197 14.34 3.12 -10.78
N GLU A 198 15.08 2.98 -11.90
CA GLU A 198 16.55 2.96 -11.93
C GLU A 198 17.18 4.22 -11.34
N SER A 199 16.54 5.40 -11.59
CA SER A 199 17.02 6.69 -11.10
C SER A 199 17.09 6.78 -9.57
N GLN A 200 16.40 5.87 -8.86
CA GLN A 200 16.37 5.81 -7.40
C GLN A 200 17.37 4.80 -6.80
N GLY A 201 18.25 4.25 -7.62
CA GLY A 201 19.24 3.26 -7.16
C GLY A 201 18.62 1.97 -6.66
N THR A 202 17.50 1.57 -7.21
CA THR A 202 16.68 0.43 -6.78
C THR A 202 17.43 -0.88 -6.76
N ALA A 203 18.37 -1.10 -7.69
CA ALA A 203 19.21 -2.31 -7.73
C ALA A 203 20.04 -2.49 -6.44
N ALA A 204 20.55 -1.40 -5.86
CA ALA A 204 21.30 -1.46 -4.60
C ALA A 204 20.36 -1.54 -3.36
N ASN A 205 19.15 -1.03 -3.48
CA ASN A 205 18.19 -0.93 -2.37
C ASN A 205 17.36 -2.20 -2.19
N ILE A 206 17.13 -2.97 -3.26
CA ILE A 206 16.21 -4.10 -3.24
C ILE A 206 16.64 -5.16 -2.22
N GLU A 207 17.89 -5.60 -2.24
CA GLU A 207 18.40 -6.59 -1.29
C GLU A 207 18.56 -6.04 0.12
N LYS A 208 18.91 -4.75 0.22
CA LYS A 208 19.19 -4.12 1.52
C LYS A 208 17.93 -3.84 2.32
N TRP A 209 16.83 -3.49 1.67
CA TRP A 209 15.60 -3.03 2.34
C TRP A 209 14.38 -3.88 2.04
N HIS A 210 14.02 -4.02 0.75
CA HIS A 210 12.76 -4.66 0.38
C HIS A 210 12.76 -6.16 0.62
N GLU A 211 13.85 -6.83 0.30
CA GLU A 211 14.02 -8.25 0.56
C GLU A 211 13.96 -8.55 2.07
N VAL A 212 14.67 -7.75 2.87
CA VAL A 212 14.70 -7.91 4.33
C VAL A 212 13.31 -7.74 4.94
N ILE A 213 12.59 -6.69 4.55
CA ILE A 213 11.23 -6.43 5.05
C ILE A 213 10.28 -7.54 4.60
N GLY A 214 10.30 -7.91 3.33
CA GLY A 214 9.45 -8.96 2.78
C GLY A 214 9.62 -10.30 3.49
N ARG A 215 10.86 -10.69 3.79
CA ARG A 215 11.17 -11.90 4.55
C ARG A 215 10.78 -11.80 6.02
N MET A 216 10.99 -10.65 6.66
CA MET A 216 10.55 -10.43 8.03
C MET A 216 9.03 -10.61 8.15
N ARG A 217 8.26 -9.99 7.25
CA ARG A 217 6.80 -10.15 7.22
C ARG A 217 6.38 -11.57 6.84
N GLY A 218 7.14 -12.22 5.96
CA GLY A 218 6.96 -13.63 5.64
C GLY A 218 7.15 -14.53 6.85
N HIS A 219 8.17 -14.28 7.67
CA HIS A 219 8.38 -15.01 8.91
C HIS A 219 7.23 -14.82 9.90
N GLU A 220 6.72 -13.59 10.07
CA GLU A 220 5.55 -13.31 10.92
C GLU A 220 4.28 -14.03 10.42
N PHE A 221 4.15 -14.25 9.10
CA PHE A 221 2.98 -14.85 8.46
C PHE A 221 3.18 -16.31 8.01
N HIS A 222 4.27 -16.97 8.41
CA HIS A 222 4.61 -18.37 8.10
C HIS A 222 4.71 -18.67 6.59
N CYS A 223 5.28 -17.74 5.80
CA CYS A 223 5.63 -17.92 4.39
C CYS A 223 7.03 -17.35 4.12
N THR A 224 7.50 -17.38 2.85
CA THR A 224 8.84 -16.86 2.53
C THR A 224 8.83 -15.34 2.46
N HIS A 225 7.84 -14.76 1.77
CA HIS A 225 7.67 -13.32 1.62
C HIS A 225 6.22 -12.90 1.84
N ALA A 226 6.04 -11.83 2.60
CA ALA A 226 4.73 -11.21 2.77
C ALA A 226 4.84 -9.68 2.66
N GLU A 227 3.72 -9.07 2.34
CA GLU A 227 3.45 -7.66 2.56
C GLU A 227 2.48 -7.50 3.71
N ALA A 228 2.59 -6.41 4.45
CA ALA A 228 1.84 -6.22 5.67
C ALA A 228 1.14 -4.86 5.71
N PHE A 229 -0.05 -4.84 6.32
CA PHE A 229 -0.93 -3.68 6.32
C PHE A 229 -1.59 -3.49 7.67
N VAL A 230 -2.04 -2.26 7.92
CA VAL A 230 -3.01 -1.95 8.97
C VAL A 230 -4.34 -1.62 8.30
N LYS A 231 -5.38 -2.43 8.54
CA LYS A 231 -6.72 -2.07 8.11
C LYS A 231 -7.27 -0.97 9.00
N HIS A 232 -7.74 0.12 8.39
CA HIS A 232 -8.43 1.17 9.14
C HIS A 232 -9.80 0.71 9.60
N VAL A 233 -10.07 0.80 10.91
CA VAL A 233 -11.35 0.43 11.51
C VAL A 233 -12.01 1.68 12.06
N TRP A 234 -13.15 2.06 11.50
CA TRP A 234 -13.92 3.24 11.94
C TRP A 234 -14.73 2.98 13.20
N LYS A 235 -15.35 1.82 13.26
CA LYS A 235 -16.05 1.33 14.44
C LYS A 235 -15.50 -0.03 14.81
N SER A 236 -15.01 -0.19 16.00
CA SER A 236 -15.11 -1.48 16.61
C SER A 236 -16.56 -1.59 17.10
N SER A 237 -17.26 -2.66 16.72
CA SER A 237 -18.58 -3.00 17.26
C SER A 237 -18.57 -3.00 18.80
N ASP A 238 -17.39 -3.13 19.38
CA ASP A 238 -17.13 -3.21 20.79
C ASP A 238 -16.78 -1.87 21.41
N MET A 239 -16.63 -0.84 20.58
CA MET A 239 -16.15 0.44 21.08
C MET A 239 -17.18 1.19 21.86
N LEU A 240 -18.39 0.80 22.07
CA LEU A 240 -19.29 1.58 22.92
C LEU A 240 -20.79 1.28 22.67
N ASP A 241 -21.16 0.08 22.75
CA ASP A 241 -22.36 -0.27 23.52
C ASP A 241 -21.99 -0.09 25.01
N ARG A 242 -21.61 1.15 25.35
CA ARG A 242 -21.17 1.48 26.70
C ARG A 242 -21.95 2.66 27.22
#